data_b42f14158464620db658f5913f3ad8c1
#
_entry.id   b42f14158464620db658f5913f3ad8c1
#
_cell.length_a   1.000
_cell.length_b   1.000
_cell.length_c   1.000
_cell.angle_alpha   90.00
_cell.angle_beta   90.00
_cell.angle_gamma   90.00
#
_symmetry.space_group_name_H-M   'P 1'
#
loop_
_entity.id
_entity.type
_entity.pdbx_description
1 polymer ?
#
loop_
_entity_poly.entity_id
_entity_poly.type
_entity_poly.pdbx_seq_one_letter_code
_entity_poly.pdbx_strand_id
1 'polypeptide(L)'
;MTLTAFIESIGLVGPGLNDWPHAADVLAGRAPYAPARTELPPPAGLPSAERRRTGPVVRVALAVGHEAVAASGRDAATLATVFSASGGDGQNCHAICETLAGDDRQLSPTRFHNSVHNAPAGYWGIAARAMATSNVLCAHDGSFAAGLLESLCQVVVDRVPSLLIAYDTDYPEPLRTVRPIGDAFGVALVLAPEASARALARIDVQLTDAPATTLANADLDALRSGNPAARVLPLLDALAARRSTRVVLDYLADTRVQVDVAMADVAAEHAR
;
A
#
# COMPACT_ATOMS: atom_id res chain seq x y z
N MET A 1 -10.79 -21.01 -7.55
CA MET A 1 -9.79 -20.43 -8.47
C MET A 1 -8.67 -19.85 -7.60
N THR A 2 -7.42 -20.18 -7.87
CA THR A 2 -6.26 -19.69 -7.12
C THR A 2 -5.41 -18.83 -8.06
N LEU A 3 -5.00 -17.64 -7.61
CA LEU A 3 -4.11 -16.75 -8.31
C LEU A 3 -2.71 -16.87 -7.71
N THR A 4 -1.69 -17.12 -8.53
CA THR A 4 -0.30 -17.30 -8.08
C THR A 4 0.57 -16.16 -8.58
N ALA A 5 1.38 -15.59 -7.67
CA ALA A 5 2.41 -14.60 -7.99
C ALA A 5 3.62 -14.72 -7.05
N PHE A 6 4.66 -13.97 -7.36
CA PHE A 6 5.87 -13.86 -6.55
C PHE A 6 6.04 -12.42 -6.06
N ILE A 7 6.22 -12.24 -4.76
CA ILE A 7 6.55 -10.94 -4.17
C ILE A 7 8.07 -10.77 -4.32
N GLU A 8 8.50 -9.72 -5.02
CA GLU A 8 9.93 -9.43 -5.22
C GLU A 8 10.46 -8.36 -4.26
N SER A 9 9.62 -7.41 -3.88
CA SER A 9 10.02 -6.33 -2.97
C SER A 9 8.84 -5.71 -2.27
N ILE A 10 9.14 -4.98 -1.21
CA ILE A 10 8.19 -4.31 -0.34
C ILE A 10 8.69 -2.90 -0.07
N GLY A 11 7.79 -1.93 -0.03
CA GLY A 11 8.00 -0.61 0.54
C GLY A 11 6.94 -0.37 1.60
N LEU A 12 7.28 0.33 2.68
CA LEU A 12 6.37 0.55 3.79
C LEU A 12 6.70 1.84 4.53
N VAL A 13 5.67 2.54 4.96
CA VAL A 13 5.75 3.62 5.95
C VAL A 13 4.46 3.65 6.77
N GLY A 14 4.59 3.85 8.07
CA GLY A 14 3.43 3.93 8.96
C GLY A 14 3.80 4.41 10.35
N PRO A 15 2.83 4.45 11.28
CA PRO A 15 3.07 4.87 12.66
C PRO A 15 4.16 4.02 13.32
N GLY A 16 5.31 4.64 13.65
CA GLY A 16 6.45 3.94 14.24
C GLY A 16 7.15 2.94 13.30
N LEU A 17 6.84 2.95 12.01
CA LEU A 17 7.40 2.08 10.97
C LEU A 17 7.94 2.96 9.83
N ASN A 18 9.25 3.18 9.81
CA ASN A 18 9.86 4.23 8.98
C ASN A 18 10.11 3.80 7.52
N ASP A 19 10.36 2.51 7.33
CA ASP A 19 10.61 1.85 6.05
C ASP A 19 10.38 0.34 6.19
N TRP A 20 10.49 -0.43 5.11
CA TRP A 20 10.35 -1.89 5.17
C TRP A 20 11.43 -2.59 5.99
N PRO A 21 12.75 -2.28 5.88
CA PRO A 21 13.76 -2.91 6.71
C PRO A 21 13.48 -2.77 8.22
N HIS A 22 13.17 -1.56 8.69
CA HIS A 22 12.81 -1.33 10.08
C HIS A 22 11.51 -2.05 10.47
N ALA A 23 10.47 -1.96 9.64
CA ALA A 23 9.20 -2.65 9.88
C ALA A 23 9.38 -4.17 9.94
N ALA A 24 10.24 -4.74 9.09
CA ALA A 24 10.54 -6.17 9.12
C ALA A 24 11.23 -6.61 10.42
N ASP A 25 12.10 -5.78 10.99
CA ASP A 25 12.71 -6.07 12.31
C ASP A 25 11.67 -6.01 13.43
N VAL A 26 10.78 -5.03 13.39
CA VAL A 26 9.68 -4.90 14.37
C VAL A 26 8.72 -6.08 14.27
N LEU A 27 8.24 -6.39 13.05
CA LEU A 27 7.29 -7.48 12.81
C LEU A 27 7.87 -8.85 13.18
N ALA A 28 9.15 -9.08 12.90
CA ALA A 28 9.84 -10.32 13.29
C ALA A 28 10.25 -10.37 14.78
N GLY A 29 9.92 -9.36 15.57
CA GLY A 29 10.27 -9.29 17.00
C GLY A 29 11.75 -9.04 17.28
N ARG A 30 12.53 -8.62 16.30
CA ARG A 30 13.96 -8.27 16.48
C ARG A 30 14.15 -6.84 17.03
N ALA A 31 13.14 -5.98 16.84
CA ALA A 31 13.07 -4.64 17.41
C ALA A 31 11.73 -4.43 18.13
N PRO A 32 11.65 -3.62 19.19
CA PRO A 32 10.39 -3.29 19.84
C PRO A 32 9.55 -2.37 18.93
N TYR A 33 8.23 -2.58 18.90
CA TYR A 33 7.32 -1.62 18.29
C TYR A 33 7.12 -0.42 19.22
N ALA A 34 7.37 0.77 18.73
CA ALA A 34 7.13 2.02 19.43
C ALA A 34 6.26 2.93 18.56
N PRO A 35 4.95 3.06 18.85
CA PRO A 35 4.06 3.93 18.08
C PRO A 35 4.57 5.39 18.07
N ALA A 36 4.71 5.95 16.90
CA ALA A 36 5.11 7.34 16.67
C ALA A 36 4.38 7.87 15.44
N ARG A 37 4.20 9.19 15.35
CA ARG A 37 3.59 9.82 14.17
C ARG A 37 4.37 9.45 12.90
N THR A 38 3.65 9.13 11.84
CA THR A 38 4.25 8.79 10.55
C THR A 38 4.99 9.99 9.96
N GLU A 39 6.26 9.82 9.68
CA GLU A 39 7.09 10.82 9.01
C GLU A 39 7.20 10.48 7.52
N LEU A 40 6.64 11.37 6.67
CA LEU A 40 6.69 11.19 5.23
C LEU A 40 7.88 11.94 4.63
N PRO A 41 8.74 11.26 3.86
CA PRO A 41 9.85 11.92 3.19
C PRO A 41 9.36 12.94 2.15
N PRO A 42 10.20 13.88 1.73
CA PRO A 42 9.89 14.75 0.60
C PRO A 42 9.61 13.90 -0.66
N PRO A 43 8.59 14.25 -1.47
CA PRO A 43 8.23 13.46 -2.64
C PRO A 43 9.34 13.49 -3.69
N ALA A 44 9.98 12.34 -3.92
CA ALA A 44 11.05 12.17 -4.89
C ALA A 44 10.52 12.12 -6.33
N GLY A 45 11.37 12.36 -7.31
CA GLY A 45 11.07 12.24 -8.75
C GLY A 45 10.22 13.38 -9.33
N LEU A 46 9.57 14.21 -8.51
CA LEU A 46 8.70 15.28 -9.00
C LEU A 46 9.46 16.59 -9.27
N PRO A 47 9.09 17.34 -10.32
CA PRO A 47 9.51 18.73 -10.51
C PRO A 47 9.13 19.60 -9.30
N SER A 48 9.88 20.67 -9.04
CA SER A 48 9.68 21.52 -7.86
C SER A 48 8.28 22.14 -7.77
N ALA A 49 7.66 22.45 -8.90
CA ALA A 49 6.29 22.97 -8.95
C ALA A 49 5.28 21.93 -8.49
N GLU A 50 5.43 20.69 -8.93
CA GLU A 50 4.54 19.57 -8.56
C GLU A 50 4.75 19.17 -7.10
N ARG A 51 6.01 19.12 -6.62
CA ARG A 51 6.29 18.82 -5.20
C ARG A 51 5.55 19.73 -4.22
N ARG A 52 5.41 21.03 -4.55
CA ARG A 52 4.69 21.99 -3.71
C ARG A 52 3.18 21.78 -3.67
N ARG A 53 2.64 21.04 -4.61
CA ARG A 53 1.19 20.76 -4.73
C ARG A 53 0.77 19.46 -4.08
N THR A 54 1.72 18.60 -3.68
CA THR A 54 1.43 17.27 -3.15
C THR A 54 0.87 17.34 -1.74
N GLY A 55 -0.29 16.69 -1.53
CA GLY A 55 -0.86 16.39 -0.22
C GLY A 55 -0.27 15.12 0.40
N PRO A 56 -0.68 14.78 1.63
CA PRO A 56 -0.22 13.58 2.35
C PRO A 56 -0.44 12.28 1.56
N VAL A 57 -1.59 12.10 0.92
CA VAL A 57 -1.93 10.88 0.15
C VAL A 57 -0.94 10.64 -1.00
N VAL A 58 -0.52 11.72 -1.70
CA VAL A 58 0.47 11.61 -2.77
C VAL A 58 1.84 11.26 -2.19
N ARG A 59 2.22 11.89 -1.08
CA ARG A 59 3.53 11.70 -0.45
C ARG A 59 3.70 10.26 0.06
N VAL A 60 2.69 9.69 0.74
CA VAL A 60 2.76 8.31 1.23
C VAL A 60 2.83 7.32 0.06
N ALA A 61 2.01 7.50 -0.98
CA ALA A 61 2.01 6.63 -2.13
C ALA A 61 3.36 6.63 -2.87
N LEU A 62 3.96 7.82 -3.08
CA LEU A 62 5.29 7.95 -3.70
C LEU A 62 6.39 7.35 -2.83
N ALA A 63 6.36 7.55 -1.52
CA ALA A 63 7.38 7.03 -0.61
C ALA A 63 7.49 5.51 -0.70
N VAL A 64 6.37 4.81 -0.49
CA VAL A 64 6.37 3.34 -0.50
C VAL A 64 6.58 2.75 -1.90
N GLY A 65 6.04 3.40 -2.94
CA GLY A 65 6.24 2.99 -4.32
C GLY A 65 7.71 3.06 -4.73
N HIS A 66 8.39 4.17 -4.44
CA HIS A 66 9.82 4.33 -4.75
C HIS A 66 10.70 3.35 -3.95
N GLU A 67 10.39 3.10 -2.68
CA GLU A 67 11.11 2.11 -1.87
C GLU A 67 10.99 0.71 -2.48
N ALA A 68 9.77 0.27 -2.79
CA ALA A 68 9.54 -1.05 -3.38
C ALA A 68 10.23 -1.21 -4.74
N VAL A 69 10.14 -0.19 -5.61
CA VAL A 69 10.79 -0.22 -6.93
C VAL A 69 12.30 -0.24 -6.79
N ALA A 70 12.89 0.58 -5.93
CA ALA A 70 14.33 0.59 -5.68
C ALA A 70 14.84 -0.78 -5.21
N ALA A 71 14.11 -1.42 -4.28
CA ALA A 71 14.45 -2.75 -3.77
C ALA A 71 14.28 -3.86 -4.82
N SER A 72 13.32 -3.73 -5.75
CA SER A 72 13.11 -4.70 -6.83
C SER A 72 14.17 -4.61 -7.95
N GLY A 73 14.80 -3.44 -8.11
CA GLY A 73 15.69 -3.15 -9.24
C GLY A 73 14.98 -3.13 -10.60
N ARG A 74 13.65 -3.04 -10.63
CA ARG A 74 12.86 -2.90 -11.86
C ARG A 74 12.77 -1.44 -12.28
N ASP A 75 12.53 -1.20 -13.56
CA ASP A 75 12.25 0.14 -14.08
C ASP A 75 10.82 0.55 -13.74
N ALA A 76 10.66 1.58 -12.91
CA ALA A 76 9.37 2.13 -12.51
C ALA A 76 8.49 2.53 -13.70
N ALA A 77 9.09 2.96 -14.80
CA ALA A 77 8.36 3.42 -15.99
C ALA A 77 7.61 2.29 -16.71
N THR A 78 8.02 1.04 -16.51
CA THR A 78 7.49 -0.13 -17.23
C THR A 78 6.53 -0.99 -16.40
N LEU A 79 6.43 -0.75 -15.09
CA LEU A 79 5.55 -1.51 -14.21
C LEU A 79 4.09 -1.11 -14.42
N ALA A 80 3.22 -2.09 -14.62
CA ALA A 80 1.80 -1.88 -14.39
C ALA A 80 1.56 -1.51 -12.93
N THR A 81 0.61 -0.62 -12.65
CA THR A 81 0.37 -0.13 -11.29
C THR A 81 -1.07 -0.28 -10.86
N VAL A 82 -1.27 -0.61 -9.60
CA VAL A 82 -2.56 -0.57 -8.93
C VAL A 82 -2.46 0.30 -7.69
N PHE A 83 -3.23 1.39 -7.66
CA PHE A 83 -3.36 2.25 -6.50
C PHE A 83 -4.63 1.91 -5.75
N SER A 84 -4.55 1.67 -4.46
CA SER A 84 -5.68 1.29 -3.64
C SER A 84 -5.73 2.09 -2.35
N ALA A 85 -6.88 2.74 -2.10
CA ALA A 85 -7.10 3.50 -0.88
C ALA A 85 -8.56 3.42 -0.46
N SER A 86 -8.83 3.51 0.83
CA SER A 86 -10.22 3.44 1.33
C SER A 86 -11.05 4.67 1.03
N GLY A 87 -10.41 5.76 0.64
CA GLY A 87 -11.02 7.03 0.25
C GLY A 87 -10.02 7.91 -0.49
N GLY A 88 -10.43 9.12 -0.82
CA GLY A 88 -9.55 10.15 -1.39
C GLY A 88 -8.77 10.90 -0.30
N ASP A 89 -8.25 12.08 -0.64
CA ASP A 89 -7.58 12.98 0.29
C ASP A 89 -8.61 13.66 1.21
N GLY A 90 -8.77 13.13 2.44
CA GLY A 90 -9.72 13.63 3.43
C GLY A 90 -9.43 15.08 3.86
N GLN A 91 -8.15 15.46 3.97
CA GLN A 91 -7.74 16.83 4.31
C GLN A 91 -8.11 17.81 3.19
N ASN A 92 -7.87 17.42 1.95
CA ASN A 92 -8.22 18.24 0.79
C ASN A 92 -9.74 18.36 0.61
N CYS A 93 -10.47 17.25 0.80
CA CYS A 93 -11.94 17.23 0.75
C CYS A 93 -12.54 18.17 1.83
N HIS A 94 -12.05 18.08 3.06
CA HIS A 94 -12.47 18.94 4.16
C HIS A 94 -12.27 20.43 3.83
N ALA A 95 -11.09 20.80 3.38
CA ALA A 95 -10.77 22.19 3.04
C ALA A 95 -11.62 22.73 1.86
N ILE A 96 -12.00 21.88 0.91
CA ILE A 96 -12.95 22.24 -0.15
C ILE A 96 -14.35 22.48 0.45
N CYS A 97 -14.82 21.60 1.33
CA CYS A 97 -16.10 21.74 1.99
C CYS A 97 -16.17 23.00 2.86
N GLU A 98 -15.11 23.32 3.61
CA GLU A 98 -15.03 24.58 4.38
C GLU A 98 -15.13 25.83 3.49
N THR A 99 -14.40 25.83 2.35
CA THR A 99 -14.47 26.93 1.39
C THR A 99 -15.90 27.08 0.84
N LEU A 100 -16.57 25.98 0.49
CA LEU A 100 -17.93 26.02 -0.06
C LEU A 100 -19.00 26.41 0.97
N ALA A 101 -18.76 26.17 2.24
CA ALA A 101 -19.64 26.56 3.36
C ALA A 101 -19.49 28.04 3.74
N GLY A 102 -18.40 28.69 3.34
CA GLY A 102 -18.16 30.09 3.60
C GLY A 102 -18.83 31.04 2.60
N ASP A 103 -18.63 32.34 2.81
CA ASP A 103 -19.15 33.40 1.94
C ASP A 103 -18.39 33.46 0.60
N ASP A 104 -17.08 33.35 0.65
CA ASP A 104 -16.24 33.25 -0.55
C ASP A 104 -16.06 31.78 -0.97
N ARG A 105 -16.76 31.41 -2.03
CA ARG A 105 -16.78 30.03 -2.57
C ARG A 105 -15.76 29.79 -3.65
N GLN A 106 -14.71 30.59 -3.72
CA GLN A 106 -13.63 30.42 -4.72
C GLN A 106 -12.69 29.28 -4.35
N LEU A 107 -12.82 28.18 -5.07
CA LEU A 107 -11.96 27.00 -4.87
C LEU A 107 -10.55 27.24 -5.46
N SER A 108 -9.55 26.83 -4.72
CA SER A 108 -8.19 26.75 -5.24
C SER A 108 -8.11 25.75 -6.39
N PRO A 109 -7.58 26.13 -7.58
CA PRO A 109 -7.38 25.19 -8.68
C PRO A 109 -6.52 23.98 -8.30
N THR A 110 -5.52 24.15 -7.43
CA THR A 110 -4.69 23.05 -6.93
C THR A 110 -5.49 22.08 -6.07
N ARG A 111 -6.36 22.59 -5.17
CA ARG A 111 -7.23 21.71 -4.36
C ARG A 111 -8.21 20.94 -5.23
N PHE A 112 -8.82 21.60 -6.22
CA PHE A 112 -9.72 20.96 -7.15
C PHE A 112 -8.99 19.89 -7.98
N HIS A 113 -7.80 20.19 -8.49
CA HIS A 113 -6.96 19.22 -9.20
C HIS A 113 -6.66 17.97 -8.36
N ASN A 114 -6.38 18.15 -7.07
CA ASN A 114 -6.03 17.05 -6.15
C ASN A 114 -7.26 16.36 -5.51
N SER A 115 -8.50 16.77 -5.83
CA SER A 115 -9.70 16.17 -5.24
C SER A 115 -10.08 14.82 -5.85
N VAL A 116 -9.51 14.47 -6.98
CA VAL A 116 -9.79 13.20 -7.66
C VAL A 116 -9.08 12.04 -6.97
N HIS A 117 -9.74 10.89 -6.89
CA HIS A 117 -9.20 9.70 -6.21
C HIS A 117 -7.90 9.19 -6.84
N ASN A 118 -7.72 9.41 -8.14
CA ASN A 118 -6.54 8.99 -8.88
C ASN A 118 -5.37 10.02 -8.87
N ALA A 119 -5.42 11.07 -8.06
CA ALA A 119 -4.33 12.04 -7.98
C ALA A 119 -2.95 11.38 -7.68
N PRO A 120 -2.81 10.47 -6.70
CA PRO A 120 -1.52 9.80 -6.45
C PRO A 120 -0.98 9.03 -7.66
N ALA A 121 -1.85 8.35 -8.44
CA ALA A 121 -1.44 7.67 -9.67
C ALA A 121 -0.96 8.64 -10.75
N GLY A 122 -1.61 9.81 -10.89
CA GLY A 122 -1.16 10.87 -11.78
C GLY A 122 0.22 11.42 -11.39
N TYR A 123 0.46 11.69 -10.11
CA TYR A 123 1.77 12.11 -9.62
C TYR A 123 2.84 11.03 -9.77
N TRP A 124 2.48 9.75 -9.60
CA TRP A 124 3.39 8.64 -9.89
C TRP A 124 3.80 8.62 -11.35
N GLY A 125 2.84 8.76 -12.29
CA GLY A 125 3.13 8.85 -13.72
C GLY A 125 4.15 9.94 -14.05
N ILE A 126 4.08 11.10 -13.39
CA ILE A 126 5.05 12.18 -13.55
C ILE A 126 6.39 11.80 -12.91
N ALA A 127 6.39 11.31 -11.66
CA ALA A 127 7.61 11.02 -10.90
C ALA A 127 8.42 9.87 -11.50
N ALA A 128 7.76 8.81 -11.92
CA ALA A 128 8.36 7.61 -12.51
C ALA A 128 8.49 7.69 -14.04
N ARG A 129 7.93 8.72 -14.69
CA ARG A 129 7.77 8.82 -16.15
C ARG A 129 7.07 7.59 -16.73
N ALA A 130 6.12 7.04 -15.96
CA ALA A 130 5.41 5.82 -16.31
C ALA A 130 4.25 6.11 -17.25
N MET A 131 4.15 5.29 -18.30
CA MET A 131 3.04 5.28 -19.27
C MET A 131 2.40 3.88 -19.35
N ALA A 132 2.79 2.96 -18.46
CA ALA A 132 2.19 1.65 -18.35
C ALA A 132 0.77 1.72 -17.79
N THR A 133 0.03 0.63 -17.87
CA THR A 133 -1.32 0.50 -17.31
C THR A 133 -1.34 0.91 -15.85
N SER A 134 -2.32 1.73 -15.47
CA SER A 134 -2.48 2.21 -14.11
C SER A 134 -3.95 2.17 -13.71
N ASN A 135 -4.29 1.37 -12.71
CA ASN A 135 -5.63 1.27 -12.15
C ASN A 135 -5.68 1.93 -10.77
N VAL A 136 -6.81 2.54 -10.45
CA VAL A 136 -7.06 3.15 -9.15
C VAL A 136 -8.40 2.66 -8.64
N LEU A 137 -8.43 2.12 -7.44
CA LEU A 137 -9.64 1.53 -6.87
C LEU A 137 -9.84 1.87 -5.39
N CYS A 138 -11.08 1.72 -4.95
CA CYS A 138 -11.52 1.89 -3.58
C CYS A 138 -12.52 0.77 -3.24
N ALA A 139 -12.36 0.12 -2.11
CA ALA A 139 -13.27 -0.89 -1.57
C ALA A 139 -13.45 -0.71 -0.06
N HIS A 140 -13.56 0.56 0.37
CA HIS A 140 -13.70 0.92 1.78
C HIS A 140 -12.60 0.24 2.62
N ASP A 141 -12.96 -0.48 3.68
CA ASP A 141 -11.99 -1.17 4.53
C ASP A 141 -11.31 -2.38 3.87
N GLY A 142 -11.88 -2.91 2.80
CA GLY A 142 -11.31 -4.00 2.01
C GLY A 142 -10.35 -3.57 0.90
N SER A 143 -9.96 -2.28 0.85
CA SER A 143 -9.20 -1.71 -0.27
C SER A 143 -7.87 -2.41 -0.50
N PHE A 144 -7.10 -2.77 0.54
CA PHE A 144 -5.86 -3.51 0.34
C PHE A 144 -6.10 -4.85 -0.38
N ALA A 145 -7.06 -5.65 0.09
CA ALA A 145 -7.35 -6.94 -0.51
C ALA A 145 -7.89 -6.81 -1.95
N ALA A 146 -8.74 -5.80 -2.22
CA ALA A 146 -9.20 -5.49 -3.57
C ALA A 146 -8.03 -5.12 -4.50
N GLY A 147 -7.11 -4.28 -4.04
CA GLY A 147 -5.90 -3.92 -4.78
C GLY A 147 -4.99 -5.11 -5.05
N LEU A 148 -4.84 -6.00 -4.08
CA LEU A 148 -4.06 -7.23 -4.24
C LEU A 148 -4.69 -8.13 -5.32
N LEU A 149 -6.01 -8.34 -5.29
CA LEU A 149 -6.71 -9.14 -6.30
C LEU A 149 -6.59 -8.53 -7.70
N GLU A 150 -6.73 -7.22 -7.83
CA GLU A 150 -6.55 -6.52 -9.12
C GLU A 150 -5.12 -6.67 -9.65
N SER A 151 -4.10 -6.45 -8.80
CA SER A 151 -2.70 -6.65 -9.19
C SER A 151 -2.42 -8.09 -9.61
N LEU A 152 -3.02 -9.06 -8.91
CA LEU A 152 -2.88 -10.48 -9.27
C LEU A 152 -3.56 -10.81 -10.60
N CYS A 153 -4.67 -10.14 -10.94
CA CYS A 153 -5.27 -10.28 -12.28
C CYS A 153 -4.29 -9.82 -13.37
N GLN A 154 -3.64 -8.67 -13.22
CA GLN A 154 -2.62 -8.21 -14.18
C GLN A 154 -1.45 -9.19 -14.26
N VAL A 155 -0.96 -9.67 -13.11
CA VAL A 155 0.17 -10.61 -13.07
C VAL A 155 -0.18 -11.95 -13.73
N VAL A 156 -1.37 -12.50 -13.46
CA VAL A 156 -1.75 -13.84 -13.92
C VAL A 156 -2.29 -13.84 -15.35
N VAL A 157 -3.13 -12.85 -15.68
CA VAL A 157 -3.82 -12.77 -16.99
C VAL A 157 -2.96 -12.09 -18.02
N ASP A 158 -2.42 -10.90 -17.69
CA ASP A 158 -1.63 -10.11 -18.64
C ASP A 158 -0.17 -10.52 -18.66
N ARG A 159 0.28 -11.34 -17.68
CA ARG A 159 1.65 -11.85 -17.54
C ARG A 159 2.68 -10.73 -17.41
N VAL A 160 2.31 -9.62 -16.78
CA VAL A 160 3.19 -8.47 -16.53
C VAL A 160 3.47 -8.30 -15.05
N PRO A 161 4.66 -7.83 -14.66
CA PRO A 161 4.91 -7.40 -13.29
C PRO A 161 4.01 -6.22 -12.93
N SER A 162 3.49 -6.22 -11.70
CA SER A 162 2.60 -5.18 -11.19
C SER A 162 3.13 -4.60 -9.87
N LEU A 163 3.03 -3.29 -9.72
CA LEU A 163 3.29 -2.56 -8.49
C LEU A 163 1.95 -2.20 -7.82
N LEU A 164 1.62 -2.91 -6.75
CA LEU A 164 0.51 -2.53 -5.87
C LEU A 164 1.00 -1.45 -4.90
N ILE A 165 0.25 -0.34 -4.81
CA ILE A 165 0.46 0.72 -3.83
C ILE A 165 -0.85 0.91 -3.07
N ALA A 166 -0.88 0.53 -1.79
CA ALA A 166 -2.04 0.73 -0.91
C ALA A 166 -1.69 1.75 0.18
N TYR A 167 -2.60 2.71 0.42
CA TYR A 167 -2.35 3.80 1.35
C TYR A 167 -3.66 4.36 1.90
N ASP A 168 -3.60 4.85 3.14
CA ASP A 168 -4.61 5.69 3.76
C ASP A 168 -3.95 6.76 4.63
N THR A 169 -4.60 7.90 4.80
CA THR A 169 -4.14 9.00 5.65
C THR A 169 -5.21 9.41 6.65
N ASP A 170 -4.80 10.12 7.67
CA ASP A 170 -5.72 10.62 8.70
C ASP A 170 -6.76 11.60 8.12
N TYR A 171 -7.95 11.54 8.72
CA TYR A 171 -9.01 12.49 8.42
C TYR A 171 -9.07 13.61 9.46
N PRO A 172 -9.37 14.87 9.05
CA PRO A 172 -9.67 15.96 9.97
C PRO A 172 -11.07 15.80 10.57
N GLU A 173 -11.37 16.50 11.67
CA GLU A 173 -12.73 16.63 12.17
C GLU A 173 -13.55 17.54 11.20
N PRO A 174 -14.86 17.26 11.02
CA PRO A 174 -15.65 16.21 11.67
C PRO A 174 -15.58 14.83 10.98
N LEU A 175 -14.88 14.68 9.86
CA LEU A 175 -14.79 13.41 9.12
C LEU A 175 -14.19 12.28 9.97
N ARG A 176 -13.24 12.59 10.82
CA ARG A 176 -12.59 11.64 11.72
C ARG A 176 -13.57 10.95 12.68
N THR A 177 -14.62 11.63 13.10
CA THR A 177 -15.67 11.05 13.97
C THR A 177 -16.34 9.84 13.31
N VAL A 178 -16.54 9.88 11.99
CA VAL A 178 -17.21 8.79 11.23
C VAL A 178 -16.23 7.87 10.53
N ARG A 179 -14.97 8.30 10.38
CA ARG A 179 -13.89 7.55 9.75
C ARG A 179 -12.59 7.71 10.56
N PRO A 180 -12.41 6.92 11.65
CA PRO A 180 -11.38 7.18 12.66
C PRO A 180 -9.98 6.68 12.24
N ILE A 181 -9.53 7.03 11.03
CA ILE A 181 -8.14 6.79 10.60
C ILE A 181 -7.26 7.85 11.28
N GLY A 182 -6.37 7.39 12.16
CA GLY A 182 -5.61 8.27 13.06
C GLY A 182 -4.29 8.79 12.51
N ASP A 183 -3.70 8.09 11.54
CA ASP A 183 -2.41 8.45 10.96
C ASP A 183 -2.25 7.85 9.56
N ALA A 184 -1.22 8.31 8.83
CA ALA A 184 -0.89 7.79 7.52
C ALA A 184 -0.27 6.39 7.63
N PHE A 185 -0.65 5.49 6.73
CA PHE A 185 0.00 4.21 6.50
C PHE A 185 0.04 3.95 4.99
N GLY A 186 1.16 3.43 4.51
CA GLY A 186 1.30 3.00 3.14
C GLY A 186 2.14 1.74 3.02
N VAL A 187 1.83 0.94 2.02
CA VAL A 187 2.57 -0.25 1.63
C VAL A 187 2.60 -0.38 0.12
N ALA A 188 3.73 -0.83 -0.41
CA ALA A 188 3.83 -1.20 -1.82
C ALA A 188 4.44 -2.60 -1.95
N LEU A 189 3.93 -3.36 -2.92
CA LEU A 189 4.41 -4.70 -3.27
C LEU A 189 4.71 -4.75 -4.76
N VAL A 190 5.92 -5.18 -5.13
CA VAL A 190 6.20 -5.58 -6.51
C VAL A 190 5.88 -7.06 -6.66
N LEU A 191 4.92 -7.35 -7.53
CA LEU A 191 4.44 -8.69 -7.84
C LEU A 191 4.90 -9.11 -9.24
N ALA A 192 5.38 -10.35 -9.38
CA ALA A 192 5.84 -10.89 -10.65
C ALA A 192 5.12 -12.21 -11.00
N PRO A 193 4.93 -12.51 -12.31
CA PRO A 193 4.27 -13.75 -12.74
C PRO A 193 5.15 -14.99 -12.59
N GLU A 194 6.46 -14.81 -12.48
CA GLU A 194 7.45 -15.89 -12.46
C GLU A 194 8.45 -15.70 -11.32
N ALA A 195 8.99 -16.80 -10.83
CA ALA A 195 10.08 -16.75 -9.85
C ALA A 195 11.33 -16.11 -10.45
N SER A 196 11.95 -15.26 -9.65
CA SER A 196 13.25 -14.66 -9.96
C SER A 196 14.19 -14.79 -8.75
N ALA A 197 15.46 -14.52 -8.95
CA ALA A 197 16.42 -14.46 -7.84
C ALA A 197 16.07 -13.40 -6.78
N ARG A 198 15.17 -12.46 -7.11
CA ARG A 198 14.67 -11.41 -6.20
C ARG A 198 13.43 -11.82 -5.43
N ALA A 199 12.81 -12.96 -5.76
CA ALA A 199 11.57 -13.38 -5.12
C ALA A 199 11.78 -13.61 -3.61
N LEU A 200 11.03 -12.87 -2.80
CA LEU A 200 10.99 -13.05 -1.35
C LEU A 200 10.11 -14.26 -0.98
N ALA A 201 8.98 -14.38 -1.66
CA ALA A 201 8.03 -15.46 -1.46
C ALA A 201 7.14 -15.67 -2.69
N ARG A 202 6.66 -16.89 -2.87
CA ARG A 202 5.49 -17.21 -3.69
C ARG A 202 4.25 -17.02 -2.85
N ILE A 203 3.19 -16.48 -3.44
CA ILE A 203 1.86 -16.40 -2.84
C ILE A 203 0.84 -17.09 -3.74
N ASP A 204 -0.02 -17.90 -3.11
CA ASP A 204 -1.21 -18.49 -3.74
C ASP A 204 -2.43 -17.87 -3.05
N VAL A 205 -3.28 -17.19 -3.84
CA VAL A 205 -4.35 -16.35 -3.32
C VAL A 205 -5.71 -16.82 -3.79
N GLN A 206 -6.66 -16.92 -2.87
CA GLN A 206 -8.04 -17.31 -3.15
C GLN A 206 -9.02 -16.66 -2.17
N LEU A 207 -10.30 -16.66 -2.52
CA LEU A 207 -11.36 -16.22 -1.61
C LEU A 207 -11.66 -17.28 -0.57
N THR A 208 -12.07 -16.86 0.64
CA THR A 208 -12.40 -17.72 1.77
C THR A 208 -13.43 -17.06 2.69
N ASP A 209 -14.13 -17.86 3.49
CA ASP A 209 -14.99 -17.43 4.61
C ASP A 209 -14.29 -17.55 5.98
N ALA A 210 -13.05 -18.06 6.00
CA ALA A 210 -12.26 -18.21 7.23
C ALA A 210 -12.05 -16.85 7.93
N PRO A 211 -11.93 -16.83 9.27
CA PRO A 211 -11.70 -15.59 10.03
C PRO A 211 -10.36 -14.93 9.65
N ALA A 212 -10.34 -13.61 9.66
CA ALA A 212 -9.13 -12.84 9.39
C ALA A 212 -8.03 -13.12 10.44
N THR A 213 -6.79 -13.17 9.97
CA THR A 213 -5.61 -13.35 10.82
C THR A 213 -5.36 -12.06 11.62
N THR A 214 -5.13 -12.21 12.93
CA THR A 214 -4.73 -11.14 13.84
C THR A 214 -3.23 -11.21 14.16
N LEU A 215 -2.69 -10.13 14.72
CA LEU A 215 -1.30 -10.06 15.16
C LEU A 215 -1.19 -10.31 16.67
N ALA A 216 -0.09 -10.94 17.10
CA ALA A 216 0.18 -11.19 18.51
C ALA A 216 0.50 -9.89 19.29
N ASN A 217 1.12 -8.91 18.64
CA ASN A 217 1.34 -7.59 19.22
C ASN A 217 0.05 -6.76 19.13
N ALA A 218 -0.49 -6.38 20.30
CA ALA A 218 -1.79 -5.70 20.38
C ALA A 218 -1.80 -4.32 19.71
N ASP A 219 -0.70 -3.57 19.77
CA ASP A 219 -0.61 -2.24 19.13
C ASP A 219 -0.54 -2.34 17.60
N LEU A 220 0.18 -3.33 17.08
CA LEU A 220 0.20 -3.62 15.64
C LEU A 220 -1.16 -4.15 15.15
N ASP A 221 -1.87 -4.94 15.96
CA ASP A 221 -3.21 -5.39 15.61
C ASP A 221 -4.24 -4.25 15.68
N ALA A 222 -4.08 -3.30 16.61
CA ALA A 222 -4.85 -2.07 16.65
C ALA A 222 -4.59 -1.20 15.39
N LEU A 223 -3.33 -1.08 14.95
CA LEU A 223 -2.99 -0.41 13.70
C LEU A 223 -3.65 -1.11 12.50
N ARG A 224 -3.57 -2.46 12.42
CA ARG A 224 -4.20 -3.28 11.38
C ARG A 224 -5.71 -3.01 11.30
N SER A 225 -6.39 -2.99 12.42
CA SER A 225 -7.84 -2.79 12.46
C SER A 225 -8.28 -1.34 12.26
N GLY A 226 -7.44 -0.38 12.65
CA GLY A 226 -7.73 1.06 12.60
C GLY A 226 -7.36 1.77 11.30
N ASN A 227 -6.60 1.12 10.40
CA ASN A 227 -6.20 1.69 9.12
C ASN A 227 -6.39 0.66 7.99
N PRO A 228 -7.19 0.94 6.95
CA PRO A 228 -7.48 -0.04 5.90
C PRO A 228 -6.26 -0.52 5.12
N ALA A 229 -5.30 0.36 4.85
CA ALA A 229 -4.06 -0.03 4.18
C ALA A 229 -3.18 -0.94 5.08
N ALA A 230 -3.27 -0.81 6.41
CA ALA A 230 -2.53 -1.63 7.36
C ALA A 230 -3.11 -3.06 7.51
N ARG A 231 -4.25 -3.38 6.92
CA ARG A 231 -4.80 -4.76 6.91
C ARG A 231 -3.89 -5.78 6.21
N VAL A 232 -2.85 -5.32 5.55
CA VAL A 232 -1.74 -6.14 5.02
C VAL A 232 -0.83 -6.71 6.11
N LEU A 233 -0.80 -6.16 7.32
CA LEU A 233 0.20 -6.48 8.35
C LEU A 233 0.35 -7.98 8.65
N PRO A 234 -0.68 -8.84 8.66
CA PRO A 234 -0.49 -10.29 8.84
C PRO A 234 0.35 -10.95 7.73
N LEU A 235 0.23 -10.47 6.48
CA LEU A 235 1.07 -10.94 5.38
C LEU A 235 2.52 -10.46 5.57
N LEU A 236 2.71 -9.21 5.94
CA LEU A 236 4.03 -8.63 6.18
C LEU A 236 4.74 -9.29 7.37
N ASP A 237 4.01 -9.64 8.43
CA ASP A 237 4.53 -10.39 9.59
C ASP A 237 5.05 -11.78 9.16
N ALA A 238 4.30 -12.50 8.34
CA ALA A 238 4.75 -13.77 7.80
C ALA A 238 6.03 -13.64 6.95
N LEU A 239 6.10 -12.61 6.09
CA LEU A 239 7.26 -12.34 5.25
C LEU A 239 8.49 -11.90 6.07
N ALA A 240 8.31 -11.01 7.05
CA ALA A 240 9.37 -10.52 7.95
C ALA A 240 9.98 -11.65 8.80
N ALA A 241 9.13 -12.54 9.30
CA ALA A 241 9.55 -13.72 10.07
C ALA A 241 10.02 -14.90 9.17
N ARG A 242 10.01 -14.74 7.84
CA ARG A 242 10.36 -15.78 6.86
C ARG A 242 9.57 -17.08 7.10
N ARG A 243 8.29 -16.96 7.40
CA ARG A 243 7.42 -18.13 7.67
C ARG A 243 6.59 -18.49 6.44
N SER A 244 6.75 -19.71 5.96
CA SER A 244 5.79 -20.32 5.02
C SER A 244 4.53 -20.66 5.81
N THR A 245 3.44 -19.96 5.55
CA THR A 245 2.19 -20.06 6.32
C THR A 245 1.01 -19.56 5.53
N ARG A 246 -0.19 -19.80 6.08
CA ARG A 246 -1.43 -19.22 5.59
C ARG A 246 -1.81 -18.01 6.40
N VAL A 247 -2.18 -16.91 5.73
CA VAL A 247 -2.80 -15.74 6.34
C VAL A 247 -4.14 -15.46 5.66
N VAL A 248 -5.06 -14.87 6.40
CA VAL A 248 -6.38 -14.47 5.89
C VAL A 248 -6.52 -12.96 6.11
N LEU A 249 -6.74 -12.23 5.03
CA LEU A 249 -6.85 -10.77 5.03
C LEU A 249 -8.32 -10.34 5.00
N ASP A 250 -8.64 -9.26 5.69
CA ASP A 250 -9.96 -8.63 5.64
C ASP A 250 -10.26 -8.15 4.21
N TYR A 251 -11.50 -8.40 3.74
CA TYR A 251 -11.97 -7.94 2.43
C TYR A 251 -13.41 -7.43 2.52
N LEU A 252 -14.40 -8.31 2.32
CA LEU A 252 -15.82 -7.99 2.44
C LEU A 252 -16.38 -8.57 3.75
N ALA A 253 -17.65 -8.28 4.05
CA ALA A 253 -18.27 -8.73 5.30
C ALA A 253 -18.21 -10.27 5.47
N ASP A 254 -18.59 -11.01 4.42
CA ASP A 254 -18.70 -12.48 4.45
C ASP A 254 -17.63 -13.19 3.60
N THR A 255 -16.74 -12.42 2.99
CA THR A 255 -15.69 -12.96 2.12
C THR A 255 -14.36 -12.30 2.44
N ARG A 256 -13.33 -13.11 2.59
CA ARG A 256 -11.95 -12.68 2.87
C ARG A 256 -11.00 -13.18 1.80
N VAL A 257 -9.76 -12.75 1.87
CA VAL A 257 -8.71 -13.20 0.96
C VAL A 257 -7.71 -14.04 1.74
N GLN A 258 -7.64 -15.33 1.41
CA GLN A 258 -6.61 -16.23 1.91
C GLN A 258 -5.37 -16.08 1.04
N VAL A 259 -4.21 -15.99 1.69
CA VAL A 259 -2.88 -15.96 1.08
C VAL A 259 -2.05 -17.08 1.67
N ASP A 260 -1.74 -18.10 0.88
CA ASP A 260 -0.77 -19.13 1.23
C ASP A 260 0.62 -18.64 0.81
N VAL A 261 1.46 -18.40 1.80
CA VAL A 261 2.83 -17.86 1.62
C VAL A 261 3.82 -19.03 1.63
N ALA A 262 4.62 -19.14 0.58
CA ALA A 262 5.77 -20.05 0.51
C ALA A 262 7.04 -19.20 0.32
N MET A 263 7.92 -19.20 1.32
CA MET A 263 9.16 -18.43 1.27
C MET A 263 10.08 -18.96 0.17
N ALA A 264 10.73 -18.06 -0.55
CA ALA A 264 11.76 -18.46 -1.52
C ALA A 264 13.00 -19.01 -0.79
N ASP A 265 13.54 -20.13 -1.31
CA ASP A 265 14.78 -20.69 -0.81
C ASP A 265 15.98 -19.83 -1.21
N VAL A 266 16.67 -19.26 -0.25
CA VAL A 266 17.91 -18.47 -0.46
C VAL A 266 19.09 -19.37 -0.88
N ALA A 267 18.93 -20.70 -0.86
CA ALA A 267 20.02 -21.68 -0.99
C ALA A 267 20.46 -22.00 -2.44
N ALA A 268 19.83 -21.45 -3.48
CA ALA A 268 20.14 -21.87 -4.86
C ALA A 268 21.24 -21.06 -5.58
N GLU A 269 21.80 -20.00 -4.98
CA GLU A 269 22.74 -19.10 -5.67
C GLU A 269 24.25 -19.40 -5.44
N HIS A 270 24.61 -20.32 -4.55
CA HIS A 270 26.03 -20.66 -4.28
C HIS A 270 26.51 -21.96 -4.95
N ALA A 271 25.72 -22.53 -5.86
CA ALA A 271 26.02 -23.81 -6.50
C ALA A 271 26.00 -23.78 -8.04
N ARG A 272 26.37 -22.65 -8.68
CA ARG A 272 26.68 -22.64 -10.12
C ARG A 272 27.89 -21.81 -10.43
#